data_df35fd14275da2119065bdd452385b7c
#
_entry.id   df35fd14275da2119065bdd452385b7c
#
_cell.length_a   1.000
_cell.length_b   1.000
_cell.length_c   1.000
_cell.angle_alpha   90.00
_cell.angle_beta   90.00
_cell.angle_gamma   90.00
#
_symmetry.space_group_name_H-M   'P 1'
#
loop_
_entity.id
_entity.type
_entity.pdbx_description
1 polymer ?
#
loop_
_entity_poly.entity_id
_entity_poly.type
_entity_poly.pdbx_seq_one_letter_code
_entity_poly.pdbx_strand_id
1 'polypeptide(L)'
;QGGFMAMDVNTGRVLAMQGGFSFQHSSFNRATQARRQPGSSFKPFVYAAALDSGYSPATIVVDAPIEINTPQGVWRPQNASNQFYGPTPLRTGIEQSRNLMTIRLAQEVGMDIVAGYAERFGVYDRMSQVLSTALGSDETTLYQMVASYAMFANGGERVEPTLVDRVQDRYGQTIFRHDQRTCVDCDVALAAGEAPRITSNRERVMNEVTAFQLTSMMQGVVQRGTARSAINLPVPIAGKTGTTNDAKDVWFVGFSSNIVAGCYIGFDTPRTLGRGASGGGICGPVFNSFMSEAIQTYGGGAFRAPEDCQFISIDRFTGARLPDGVQGENVVTECFREGEEPIFGITFDGGFAMGSDVPLFRGGADETIKTIQKSDGTTATVGGQASAGALGSGGLY
;
A
#
# COMPACT_ATOMS: atom_id res chain seq x y z
N GLN A 1 -0.85 -11.11 22.81
CA GLN A 1 0.47 -10.57 22.54
C GLN A 1 0.45 -9.69 21.30
N GLY A 2 1.53 -8.97 21.03
CA GLY A 2 1.64 -8.13 19.86
C GLY A 2 2.99 -7.45 19.76
N GLY A 3 3.15 -6.67 18.69
CA GLY A 3 4.30 -5.83 18.45
C GLY A 3 3.87 -4.46 17.96
N PHE A 4 4.69 -3.47 18.29
CA PHE A 4 4.59 -2.12 17.77
C PHE A 4 5.97 -1.63 17.33
N MET A 5 6.04 -0.89 16.23
CA MET A 5 7.26 -0.25 15.78
C MET A 5 6.92 1.05 15.07
N ALA A 6 7.74 2.08 15.31
CA ALA A 6 7.67 3.34 14.58
C ALA A 6 9.07 3.75 14.09
N MET A 7 9.12 4.40 12.92
CA MET A 7 10.35 4.75 12.23
C MET A 7 10.19 6.06 11.47
N ASP A 8 11.25 6.85 11.39
CA ASP A 8 11.35 7.99 10.48
C ASP A 8 11.40 7.49 9.03
N VAL A 9 10.49 8.00 8.19
CA VAL A 9 10.31 7.52 6.80
C VAL A 9 11.50 7.85 5.89
N ASN A 10 12.27 8.87 6.24
CA ASN A 10 13.36 9.36 5.43
C ASN A 10 14.73 8.81 5.87
N THR A 11 14.95 8.67 7.16
CA THR A 11 16.25 8.26 7.69
C THR A 11 16.34 6.77 8.02
N GLY A 12 15.18 6.10 8.22
CA GLY A 12 15.15 4.74 8.71
C GLY A 12 15.36 4.62 10.23
N ARG A 13 15.55 5.74 10.93
CA ARG A 13 15.73 5.72 12.38
C ARG A 13 14.52 5.12 13.07
N VAL A 14 14.70 4.05 13.82
CA VAL A 14 13.67 3.46 14.67
C VAL A 14 13.43 4.40 15.86
N LEU A 15 12.21 4.92 15.96
CA LEU A 15 11.80 5.88 16.98
C LEU A 15 11.22 5.20 18.22
N ALA A 16 10.51 4.10 18.01
CA ALA A 16 9.92 3.29 19.07
C ALA A 16 9.80 1.84 18.62
N MET A 17 9.98 0.92 19.57
CA MET A 17 9.77 -0.51 19.35
C MET A 17 9.31 -1.17 20.65
N GLN A 18 8.22 -1.93 20.56
CA GLN A 18 7.68 -2.74 21.65
C GLN A 18 7.38 -4.14 21.11
N GLY A 19 8.09 -5.16 21.58
CA GLY A 19 7.95 -6.54 21.10
C GLY A 19 7.18 -7.46 22.03
N GLY A 20 6.58 -6.94 23.10
CA GLY A 20 5.81 -7.69 24.08
C GLY A 20 5.50 -6.85 25.31
N PHE A 21 4.80 -7.44 26.29
CA PHE A 21 4.37 -6.72 27.51
C PHE A 21 5.57 -6.31 28.38
N SER A 22 6.49 -7.24 28.65
CA SER A 22 7.74 -6.94 29.34
C SER A 22 8.83 -7.96 29.00
N PHE A 23 10.08 -7.52 29.02
CA PHE A 23 11.24 -8.36 28.78
C PHE A 23 11.41 -9.48 29.84
N GLN A 24 11.07 -9.19 31.10
CA GLN A 24 11.14 -10.17 32.18
C GLN A 24 10.18 -11.35 31.98
N HIS A 25 9.03 -11.13 31.33
CA HIS A 25 8.08 -12.18 31.01
C HIS A 25 8.42 -12.92 29.72
N SER A 26 9.04 -12.26 28.76
CA SER A 26 9.40 -12.85 27.48
C SER A 26 10.47 -12.00 26.78
N SER A 27 11.65 -12.58 26.53
CA SER A 27 12.69 -11.96 25.73
C SER A 27 12.39 -12.01 24.23
N PHE A 28 11.36 -12.75 23.80
CA PHE A 28 10.97 -12.85 22.40
C PHE A 28 10.38 -11.52 21.91
N ASN A 29 11.12 -10.84 21.02
CA ASN A 29 10.70 -9.57 20.44
C ASN A 29 9.80 -9.81 19.24
N ARG A 30 8.48 -9.65 19.42
CA ARG A 30 7.49 -9.93 18.38
C ARG A 30 7.50 -8.92 17.24
N ALA A 31 8.10 -7.76 17.40
CA ALA A 31 8.25 -6.81 16.31
C ALA A 31 9.27 -7.28 15.26
N THR A 32 10.33 -7.99 15.69
CA THR A 32 11.44 -8.41 14.82
C THR A 32 11.52 -9.92 14.58
N GLN A 33 11.01 -10.73 15.50
CA GLN A 33 11.20 -12.18 15.47
C GLN A 33 9.92 -12.97 15.15
N ALA A 34 8.74 -12.42 15.44
CA ALA A 34 7.48 -13.09 15.12
C ALA A 34 7.16 -12.97 13.63
N ARG A 35 7.10 -14.09 12.94
CA ARG A 35 6.61 -14.18 11.56
C ARG A 35 5.10 -14.44 11.61
N ARG A 36 4.34 -13.53 11.01
CA ARG A 36 2.87 -13.56 11.05
C ARG A 36 2.31 -13.17 9.68
N GLN A 37 1.14 -13.69 9.36
CA GLN A 37 0.44 -13.30 8.14
C GLN A 37 -0.03 -11.84 8.23
N PRO A 38 0.39 -10.94 7.31
CA PRO A 38 -0.03 -9.55 7.32
C PRO A 38 -1.50 -9.37 6.88
N GLY A 39 -2.09 -10.39 6.24
CA GLY A 39 -3.43 -10.31 5.70
C GLY A 39 -3.58 -9.11 4.77
N SER A 40 -4.72 -8.43 4.82
CA SER A 40 -5.01 -7.29 3.93
C SER A 40 -4.04 -6.11 4.02
N SER A 41 -3.13 -6.04 4.99
CA SER A 41 -2.08 -5.03 4.99
C SER A 41 -1.01 -5.29 3.92
N PHE A 42 -1.01 -6.46 3.29
CA PHE A 42 -0.17 -6.76 2.12
C PHE A 42 -0.71 -6.16 0.81
N LYS A 43 -2.01 -5.92 0.69
CA LYS A 43 -2.66 -5.46 -0.56
C LYS A 43 -2.00 -4.25 -1.24
N PRO A 44 -1.47 -3.24 -0.51
CA PRO A 44 -0.80 -2.11 -1.16
C PRO A 44 0.31 -2.51 -2.14
N PHE A 45 1.01 -3.63 -1.92
CA PHE A 45 2.05 -4.11 -2.84
C PHE A 45 1.47 -4.63 -4.16
N VAL A 46 0.29 -5.28 -4.12
CA VAL A 46 -0.45 -5.69 -5.32
C VAL A 46 -0.92 -4.47 -6.11
N TYR A 47 -1.45 -3.47 -5.40
CA TYR A 47 -1.90 -2.22 -6.02
C TYR A 47 -0.73 -1.39 -6.57
N ALA A 48 0.41 -1.36 -5.87
CA ALA A 48 1.63 -0.74 -6.37
C ALA A 48 2.10 -1.37 -7.68
N ALA A 49 2.16 -2.70 -7.73
CA ALA A 49 2.51 -3.45 -8.93
C ALA A 49 1.55 -3.14 -10.09
N ALA A 50 0.25 -3.04 -9.82
CA ALA A 50 -0.74 -2.69 -10.81
C ALA A 50 -0.56 -1.25 -11.33
N LEU A 51 -0.43 -0.26 -10.43
CA LEU A 51 -0.23 1.14 -10.81
C LEU A 51 1.02 1.34 -11.67
N ASP A 52 2.13 0.66 -11.33
CA ASP A 52 3.34 0.69 -12.16
C ASP A 52 3.18 -0.07 -13.48
N SER A 53 2.20 -0.96 -13.57
CA SER A 53 1.84 -1.68 -14.80
C SER A 53 0.89 -0.90 -15.70
N GLY A 54 0.58 0.38 -15.39
CA GLY A 54 -0.25 1.25 -16.20
C GLY A 54 -1.71 1.31 -15.79
N TYR A 55 -2.06 0.77 -14.63
CA TYR A 55 -3.37 1.01 -14.03
C TYR A 55 -3.38 2.37 -13.34
N SER A 56 -4.55 2.94 -13.13
CA SER A 56 -4.74 4.21 -12.43
C SER A 56 -5.71 4.04 -11.26
N PRO A 57 -5.78 5.00 -10.33
CA PRO A 57 -6.78 4.98 -9.25
C PRO A 57 -8.23 4.87 -9.74
N ALA A 58 -8.52 5.32 -10.96
CA ALA A 58 -9.83 5.26 -11.60
C ALA A 58 -10.10 3.95 -12.36
N THR A 59 -9.10 3.09 -12.55
CA THR A 59 -9.26 1.81 -13.27
C THR A 59 -10.34 0.95 -12.62
N ILE A 60 -11.30 0.48 -13.42
CA ILE A 60 -12.41 -0.34 -12.96
C ILE A 60 -12.00 -1.81 -12.89
N VAL A 61 -12.24 -2.43 -11.75
CA VAL A 61 -12.13 -3.88 -11.53
C VAL A 61 -13.47 -4.41 -11.05
N VAL A 62 -13.91 -5.53 -11.60
CA VAL A 62 -15.21 -6.10 -11.23
C VAL A 62 -15.12 -6.88 -9.92
N ASP A 63 -15.81 -6.42 -8.90
CA ASP A 63 -15.97 -7.12 -7.62
C ASP A 63 -17.12 -8.13 -7.71
N ALA A 64 -16.82 -9.33 -8.22
CA ALA A 64 -17.78 -10.39 -8.49
C ALA A 64 -17.18 -11.76 -8.09
N PRO A 65 -17.98 -12.81 -7.91
CA PRO A 65 -17.49 -14.16 -7.61
C PRO A 65 -16.40 -14.61 -8.57
N ILE A 66 -15.44 -15.35 -8.05
CA ILE A 66 -14.34 -15.97 -8.81
C ILE A 66 -14.10 -17.40 -8.31
N GLU A 67 -13.86 -18.29 -9.23
CA GLU A 67 -13.45 -19.67 -8.95
C GLU A 67 -12.06 -19.90 -9.52
N ILE A 68 -11.17 -20.41 -8.70
CA ILE A 68 -9.77 -20.64 -9.06
C ILE A 68 -9.45 -22.10 -8.83
N ASN A 69 -9.05 -22.82 -9.89
CA ASN A 69 -8.60 -24.19 -9.78
C ASN A 69 -7.21 -24.23 -9.12
N THR A 70 -7.09 -24.93 -8.02
CA THR A 70 -5.83 -25.13 -7.31
C THR A 70 -5.54 -26.63 -7.18
N PRO A 71 -4.31 -27.06 -6.92
CA PRO A 71 -3.99 -28.45 -6.65
C PRO A 71 -4.81 -29.09 -5.50
N GLN A 72 -5.33 -28.26 -4.58
CA GLN A 72 -6.13 -28.69 -3.44
C GLN A 72 -7.65 -28.66 -3.72
N GLY A 73 -8.06 -28.27 -4.92
CA GLY A 73 -9.45 -28.15 -5.33
C GLY A 73 -9.82 -26.73 -5.76
N VAL A 74 -11.11 -26.50 -5.97
CA VAL A 74 -11.62 -25.18 -6.39
C VAL A 74 -11.64 -24.23 -5.21
N TRP A 75 -10.86 -23.15 -5.30
CA TRP A 75 -10.86 -22.08 -4.32
C TRP A 75 -11.87 -20.98 -4.72
N ARG A 76 -12.77 -20.65 -3.80
CA ARG A 76 -13.80 -19.61 -3.95
C ARG A 76 -13.62 -18.54 -2.90
N PRO A 77 -12.72 -17.58 -3.11
CA PRO A 77 -12.53 -16.47 -2.16
C PRO A 77 -13.78 -15.60 -2.07
N GLN A 78 -13.91 -14.91 -0.93
CA GLN A 78 -15.00 -13.99 -0.68
C GLN A 78 -14.48 -12.68 -0.09
N ASN A 79 -15.25 -11.61 -0.24
CA ASN A 79 -15.03 -10.38 0.52
C ASN A 79 -15.38 -10.61 2.00
N ALA A 80 -14.77 -9.84 2.90
CA ALA A 80 -15.06 -9.91 4.33
C ALA A 80 -16.53 -9.60 4.66
N SER A 81 -17.22 -8.85 3.80
CA SER A 81 -18.65 -8.56 3.90
C SER A 81 -19.55 -9.69 3.41
N ASN A 82 -19.01 -10.72 2.75
CA ASN A 82 -19.74 -11.73 1.99
C ASN A 82 -20.67 -11.15 0.90
N GLN A 83 -20.36 -9.94 0.41
CA GLN A 83 -21.11 -9.25 -0.64
C GLN A 83 -20.22 -8.95 -1.84
N PHE A 84 -20.83 -8.74 -2.99
CA PHE A 84 -20.21 -8.36 -4.24
C PHE A 84 -20.75 -6.97 -4.65
N TYR A 85 -19.88 -6.15 -5.22
CA TYR A 85 -20.20 -4.74 -5.45
C TYR A 85 -20.11 -4.32 -6.92
N GLY A 86 -19.81 -5.28 -7.81
CA GLY A 86 -19.73 -5.04 -9.25
C GLY A 86 -18.54 -4.19 -9.68
N PRO A 87 -18.66 -3.50 -10.82
CA PRO A 87 -17.61 -2.63 -11.32
C PRO A 87 -17.24 -1.55 -10.31
N THR A 88 -15.98 -1.49 -9.90
CA THR A 88 -15.52 -0.62 -8.82
C THR A 88 -14.12 -0.08 -9.13
N PRO A 89 -13.86 1.25 -8.96
CA PRO A 89 -12.53 1.81 -9.14
C PRO A 89 -11.49 1.24 -8.15
N LEU A 90 -10.24 1.16 -8.58
CA LEU A 90 -9.12 0.70 -7.74
C LEU A 90 -9.09 1.41 -6.40
N ARG A 91 -9.25 2.74 -6.41
CA ARG A 91 -9.32 3.54 -5.19
C ARG A 91 -10.30 2.97 -4.17
N THR A 92 -11.55 2.76 -4.57
CA THR A 92 -12.59 2.25 -3.68
C THR A 92 -12.32 0.80 -3.27
N GLY A 93 -11.72 0.01 -4.14
CA GLY A 93 -11.29 -1.35 -3.85
C GLY A 93 -10.33 -1.45 -2.69
N ILE A 94 -9.28 -0.62 -2.66
CA ILE A 94 -8.31 -0.62 -1.56
C ILE A 94 -8.87 0.05 -0.30
N GLU A 95 -9.65 1.14 -0.43
CA GLU A 95 -10.30 1.82 0.69
C GLU A 95 -11.19 0.87 1.49
N GLN A 96 -11.97 0.04 0.79
CA GLN A 96 -12.88 -0.95 1.36
C GLN A 96 -12.24 -2.33 1.55
N SER A 97 -10.97 -2.46 1.20
CA SER A 97 -10.20 -3.71 1.34
C SER A 97 -10.83 -4.93 0.64
N ARG A 98 -11.33 -4.74 -0.61
CA ARG A 98 -12.00 -5.78 -1.40
C ARG A 98 -11.05 -6.91 -1.76
N ASN A 99 -11.38 -8.16 -1.40
CA ASN A 99 -10.54 -9.32 -1.68
C ASN A 99 -10.56 -9.70 -3.16
N LEU A 100 -11.76 -9.75 -3.74
CA LEU A 100 -11.95 -10.23 -5.10
C LEU A 100 -11.29 -9.33 -6.13
N MET A 101 -11.37 -8.01 -5.92
CA MET A 101 -10.65 -7.04 -6.76
C MET A 101 -9.14 -7.23 -6.67
N THR A 102 -8.60 -7.46 -5.46
CA THR A 102 -7.17 -7.69 -5.28
C THR A 102 -6.70 -8.96 -5.97
N ILE A 103 -7.48 -10.05 -5.90
CA ILE A 103 -7.16 -11.32 -6.56
C ILE A 103 -7.17 -11.16 -8.08
N ARG A 104 -8.20 -10.51 -8.66
CA ARG A 104 -8.26 -10.23 -10.10
C ARG A 104 -7.09 -9.38 -10.56
N LEU A 105 -6.76 -8.36 -9.78
CA LEU A 105 -5.64 -7.49 -10.07
C LEU A 105 -4.31 -8.26 -10.07
N ALA A 106 -4.08 -9.11 -9.06
CA ALA A 106 -2.89 -9.94 -8.98
C ALA A 106 -2.83 -10.99 -10.10
N GLN A 107 -3.97 -11.51 -10.53
CA GLN A 107 -4.09 -12.46 -11.64
C GLN A 107 -3.75 -11.78 -12.97
N GLU A 108 -4.22 -10.56 -13.18
CA GLU A 108 -4.00 -9.80 -14.41
C GLU A 108 -2.55 -9.28 -14.50
N VAL A 109 -2.02 -8.74 -13.41
CA VAL A 109 -0.63 -8.25 -13.35
C VAL A 109 0.37 -9.39 -13.43
N GLY A 110 0.05 -10.52 -12.84
CA GLY A 110 0.92 -11.67 -12.67
C GLY A 110 1.54 -11.76 -11.29
N MET A 111 1.48 -12.94 -10.68
CA MET A 111 2.01 -13.17 -9.33
C MET A 111 3.54 -13.07 -9.26
N ASP A 112 4.26 -13.28 -10.35
CA ASP A 112 5.71 -13.09 -10.44
C ASP A 112 6.08 -11.60 -10.32
N ILE A 113 5.27 -10.70 -10.88
CA ILE A 113 5.47 -9.25 -10.75
C ILE A 113 5.14 -8.81 -9.33
N VAL A 114 4.03 -9.29 -8.77
CA VAL A 114 3.65 -9.00 -7.38
C VAL A 114 4.73 -9.48 -6.40
N ALA A 115 5.27 -10.69 -6.60
CA ALA A 115 6.36 -11.22 -5.81
C ALA A 115 7.62 -10.36 -5.93
N GLY A 116 7.99 -9.97 -7.15
CA GLY A 116 9.11 -9.07 -7.39
C GLY A 116 8.99 -7.72 -6.68
N TYR A 117 7.77 -7.18 -6.58
CA TYR A 117 7.50 -6.00 -5.76
C TYR A 117 7.73 -6.26 -4.27
N ALA A 118 7.11 -7.31 -3.72
CA ALA A 118 7.20 -7.64 -2.31
C ALA A 118 8.65 -7.92 -1.86
N GLU A 119 9.42 -8.63 -2.69
CA GLU A 119 10.83 -8.93 -2.46
C GLU A 119 11.70 -7.68 -2.55
N ARG A 120 11.49 -6.85 -3.58
CA ARG A 120 12.19 -5.59 -3.74
C ARG A 120 11.95 -4.61 -2.60
N PHE A 121 10.75 -4.60 -2.01
CA PHE A 121 10.43 -3.82 -0.82
C PHE A 121 10.91 -4.47 0.50
N GLY A 122 11.44 -5.68 0.46
CA GLY A 122 11.93 -6.40 1.63
C GLY A 122 10.82 -6.93 2.54
N VAL A 123 9.58 -7.06 2.03
CA VAL A 123 8.47 -7.69 2.77
C VAL A 123 8.78 -9.17 2.99
N TYR A 124 9.32 -9.82 1.97
CA TYR A 124 9.76 -11.21 1.97
C TYR A 124 11.13 -11.32 1.33
N ASP A 125 11.95 -12.27 1.78
CA ASP A 125 13.17 -12.66 1.08
C ASP A 125 12.81 -13.42 -0.22
N ARG A 126 11.75 -14.21 -0.16
CA ARG A 126 11.14 -14.91 -1.28
C ARG A 126 9.65 -15.09 -1.02
N MET A 127 8.81 -14.72 -1.98
CA MET A 127 7.35 -14.79 -1.88
C MET A 127 6.81 -15.99 -2.66
N SER A 128 5.81 -16.67 -2.09
CA SER A 128 5.06 -17.71 -2.82
C SER A 128 4.20 -17.08 -3.90
N GLN A 129 4.27 -17.63 -5.13
CA GLN A 129 3.56 -17.07 -6.29
C GLN A 129 2.16 -17.69 -6.48
N VAL A 130 1.47 -17.99 -5.38
CA VAL A 130 0.08 -18.45 -5.41
C VAL A 130 -0.87 -17.29 -5.15
N LEU A 131 -2.05 -17.29 -5.77
CA LEU A 131 -2.98 -16.14 -5.70
C LEU A 131 -3.44 -15.79 -4.28
N SER A 132 -3.46 -16.75 -3.34
CA SER A 132 -3.79 -16.46 -1.94
C SER A 132 -2.78 -15.53 -1.27
N THR A 133 -1.52 -15.50 -1.71
CA THR A 133 -0.49 -14.62 -1.15
C THR A 133 -0.72 -13.15 -1.50
N ALA A 134 -1.48 -12.85 -2.55
CA ALA A 134 -1.95 -11.50 -2.84
C ALA A 134 -2.83 -10.92 -1.71
N LEU A 135 -3.42 -11.78 -0.89
CA LEU A 135 -4.19 -11.40 0.30
C LEU A 135 -3.36 -11.43 1.60
N GLY A 136 -2.04 -11.65 1.51
CA GLY A 136 -1.13 -11.66 2.64
C GLY A 136 -1.17 -12.96 3.44
N SER A 137 -1.23 -14.12 2.78
CA SER A 137 -1.17 -15.43 3.44
C SER A 137 0.24 -15.90 3.79
N ASP A 138 1.28 -15.35 3.15
CA ASP A 138 2.67 -15.61 3.54
C ASP A 138 3.04 -14.80 4.80
N GLU A 139 3.94 -15.35 5.60
CA GLU A 139 4.33 -14.75 6.87
C GLU A 139 5.52 -13.81 6.74
N THR A 140 5.44 -12.67 7.40
CA THR A 140 6.50 -11.66 7.51
C THR A 140 6.58 -11.11 8.93
N THR A 141 7.51 -10.20 9.19
CA THR A 141 7.64 -9.54 10.50
C THR A 141 7.04 -8.12 10.46
N LEU A 142 6.69 -7.60 11.64
CA LEU A 142 6.27 -6.20 11.74
C LEU A 142 7.38 -5.24 11.28
N TYR A 143 8.63 -5.57 11.60
CA TYR A 143 9.81 -4.83 11.18
C TYR A 143 9.87 -4.66 9.66
N GLN A 144 9.71 -5.77 8.89
CA GLN A 144 9.71 -5.74 7.43
C GLN A 144 8.53 -4.94 6.87
N MET A 145 7.34 -5.09 7.47
CA MET A 145 6.14 -4.34 7.04
C MET A 145 6.29 -2.83 7.28
N VAL A 146 6.79 -2.41 8.43
CA VAL A 146 7.00 -0.98 8.73
C VAL A 146 8.05 -0.39 7.79
N ALA A 147 9.18 -1.09 7.58
CA ALA A 147 10.21 -0.67 6.64
C ALA A 147 9.68 -0.49 5.21
N SER A 148 8.87 -1.44 4.75
CA SER A 148 8.28 -1.42 3.40
C SER A 148 7.31 -0.25 3.22
N TYR A 149 6.47 0.04 4.23
CA TYR A 149 5.53 1.16 4.19
C TYR A 149 6.23 2.52 4.23
N ALA A 150 7.41 2.63 4.86
CA ALA A 150 8.22 3.83 4.80
C ALA A 150 8.59 4.21 3.36
N MET A 151 8.80 3.20 2.50
CA MET A 151 9.13 3.42 1.08
C MET A 151 7.93 3.95 0.28
N PHE A 152 6.68 3.69 0.69
CA PHE A 152 5.52 4.38 0.13
C PHE A 152 5.49 5.86 0.56
N ALA A 153 5.75 6.10 1.85
CA ALA A 153 5.68 7.43 2.45
C ALA A 153 6.74 8.41 1.91
N ASN A 154 7.94 7.91 1.58
CA ASN A 154 9.07 8.72 1.12
C ASN A 154 9.15 8.87 -0.40
N GLY A 155 8.10 8.46 -1.13
CA GLY A 155 8.04 8.60 -2.59
C GLY A 155 8.74 7.48 -3.37
N GLY A 156 8.98 6.32 -2.76
CA GLY A 156 9.49 5.13 -3.44
C GLY A 156 11.00 4.94 -3.36
N GLU A 157 11.69 5.56 -2.41
CA GLU A 157 13.11 5.33 -2.17
C GLU A 157 13.35 4.24 -1.12
N ARG A 158 14.35 3.40 -1.34
CA ARG A 158 14.77 2.39 -0.38
C ARG A 158 15.20 3.05 0.93
N VAL A 159 14.67 2.57 2.03
CA VAL A 159 15.08 2.96 3.37
C VAL A 159 15.13 1.73 4.26
N GLU A 160 16.19 1.59 5.03
CA GLU A 160 16.39 0.48 5.96
C GLU A 160 16.28 0.96 7.40
N PRO A 161 15.59 0.20 8.27
CA PRO A 161 15.51 0.56 9.68
C PRO A 161 16.89 0.50 10.37
N THR A 162 17.16 1.48 11.20
CA THR A 162 18.39 1.51 12.01
C THR A 162 18.13 1.93 13.44
N LEU A 163 18.91 1.34 14.35
CA LEU A 163 19.04 1.76 15.76
C LEU A 163 20.31 2.57 15.99
N VAL A 164 21.20 2.64 14.98
CA VAL A 164 22.48 3.31 15.07
C VAL A 164 22.60 4.33 13.94
N ASP A 165 22.45 5.59 14.24
CA ASP A 165 22.56 6.67 13.27
C ASP A 165 23.98 6.91 12.81
N ARG A 166 24.92 6.89 13.77
CA ARG A 166 26.31 7.28 13.57
C ARG A 166 27.20 6.63 14.61
N VAL A 167 28.40 6.25 14.19
CA VAL A 167 29.48 5.82 15.08
C VAL A 167 30.64 6.78 14.92
N GLN A 168 31.21 7.21 16.03
CA GLN A 168 32.38 8.10 16.09
C GLN A 168 33.51 7.41 16.82
N ASP A 169 34.73 7.70 16.41
CA ASP A 169 35.93 7.27 17.16
C ASP A 169 36.10 8.12 18.43
N ARG A 170 37.13 7.80 19.22
CA ARG A 170 37.45 8.52 20.45
C ARG A 170 37.87 9.98 20.24
N TYR A 171 38.13 10.39 19.01
CA TYR A 171 38.49 11.76 18.64
C TYR A 171 37.30 12.55 18.09
N GLY A 172 36.10 11.95 18.03
CA GLY A 172 34.90 12.56 17.48
C GLY A 172 34.78 12.44 15.96
N GLN A 173 35.71 11.76 15.29
CA GLN A 173 35.63 11.54 13.86
C GLN A 173 34.58 10.51 13.55
N THR A 174 33.65 10.84 12.63
CA THR A 174 32.60 9.91 12.19
C THR A 174 33.20 8.82 11.32
N ILE A 175 33.11 7.55 11.78
CA ILE A 175 33.58 6.37 11.07
C ILE A 175 32.43 5.59 10.41
N PHE A 176 31.22 5.82 10.83
CA PHE A 176 30.00 5.28 10.21
C PHE A 176 28.86 6.28 10.32
N ARG A 177 28.08 6.43 9.25
CA ARG A 177 26.83 7.18 9.20
C ARG A 177 25.82 6.38 8.38
N HIS A 178 24.65 6.13 8.96
CA HIS A 178 23.58 5.38 8.28
C HIS A 178 22.94 6.19 7.16
N ASP A 179 22.50 7.41 7.44
CA ASP A 179 21.89 8.29 6.44
C ASP A 179 22.99 8.94 5.57
N GLN A 180 23.08 8.49 4.31
CA GLN A 180 24.04 8.95 3.32
C GLN A 180 23.56 10.13 2.48
N ARG A 181 22.33 10.61 2.72
CA ARG A 181 21.82 11.81 2.01
C ARG A 181 22.64 13.02 2.35
N THR A 182 22.80 13.91 1.39
CA THR A 182 23.58 15.13 1.54
C THR A 182 22.71 16.37 1.42
N CYS A 183 22.99 17.36 2.23
CA CYS A 183 22.37 18.67 2.12
C CYS A 183 23.26 19.57 1.26
N VAL A 184 22.70 20.13 0.18
CA VAL A 184 23.45 20.98 -0.74
C VAL A 184 23.55 22.41 -0.25
N ASP A 185 22.49 22.90 0.43
CA ASP A 185 22.32 24.31 0.77
C ASP A 185 22.22 24.56 2.28
N CYS A 186 22.67 23.59 3.13
CA CYS A 186 22.54 23.73 4.59
C CYS A 186 23.46 24.80 5.20
N ASP A 187 24.54 25.16 4.51
CA ASP A 187 25.54 26.13 4.99
C ASP A 187 25.35 27.52 4.41
N VAL A 188 24.28 27.75 3.61
CA VAL A 188 23.97 29.07 3.04
C VAL A 188 22.69 29.64 3.62
N ALA A 189 22.60 30.97 3.69
CA ALA A 189 21.37 31.64 4.07
C ALA A 189 20.33 31.49 2.96
N LEU A 190 19.24 30.78 3.25
CA LEU A 190 18.12 30.61 2.36
C LEU A 190 17.12 31.75 2.49
N ALA A 191 16.39 32.07 1.42
CA ALA A 191 15.31 33.03 1.47
C ALA A 191 14.17 32.56 2.37
N ALA A 192 13.35 33.51 2.87
CA ALA A 192 12.22 33.17 3.73
C ALA A 192 11.24 32.25 2.95
N GLY A 193 10.99 31.08 3.48
CA GLY A 193 10.12 30.06 2.88
C GLY A 193 10.85 29.03 2.00
N GLU A 194 12.14 29.18 1.74
CA GLU A 194 12.96 28.16 1.10
C GLU A 194 13.45 27.13 2.11
N ALA A 195 13.43 25.86 1.71
CA ALA A 195 14.00 24.76 2.47
C ALA A 195 15.32 24.30 1.84
N PRO A 196 16.29 23.82 2.63
CA PRO A 196 17.52 23.28 2.09
C PRO A 196 17.24 22.05 1.24
N ARG A 197 17.99 21.91 0.15
CA ARG A 197 17.85 20.82 -0.78
C ARG A 197 18.64 19.59 -0.31
N ILE A 198 17.90 18.50 -0.04
CA ILE A 198 18.47 17.21 0.31
C ILE A 198 18.54 16.35 -0.95
N THR A 199 19.75 15.91 -1.30
CA THR A 199 19.96 14.96 -2.40
C THR A 199 20.10 13.55 -1.84
N SER A 200 19.41 12.60 -2.50
CA SER A 200 19.45 11.18 -2.15
C SER A 200 20.19 10.39 -3.22
N ASN A 201 21.02 9.45 -2.79
CA ASN A 201 21.66 8.46 -3.66
C ASN A 201 21.07 7.07 -3.48
N ARG A 202 19.90 6.99 -2.85
CA ARG A 202 19.21 5.73 -2.57
C ARG A 202 18.62 5.14 -3.84
N GLU A 203 18.53 3.82 -3.85
CA GLU A 203 17.82 3.09 -4.89
C GLU A 203 16.34 3.46 -4.88
N ARG A 204 15.81 3.76 -6.07
CA ARG A 204 14.37 3.93 -6.25
C ARG A 204 13.72 2.57 -6.49
N VAL A 205 12.86 2.14 -5.56
CA VAL A 205 12.17 0.84 -5.61
C VAL A 205 10.79 0.93 -6.27
N MET A 206 10.25 2.15 -6.41
CA MET A 206 8.95 2.43 -7.03
C MET A 206 8.99 3.81 -7.70
N ASN A 207 8.23 3.97 -8.77
CA ASN A 207 8.02 5.28 -9.39
C ASN A 207 7.33 6.23 -8.39
N GLU A 208 7.72 7.51 -8.35
CA GLU A 208 7.20 8.48 -7.38
C GLU A 208 5.72 8.82 -7.59
N VAL A 209 5.25 8.81 -8.85
CA VAL A 209 3.82 9.00 -9.15
C VAL A 209 3.02 7.82 -8.61
N THR A 210 3.51 6.58 -8.80
CA THR A 210 2.90 5.37 -8.19
C THR A 210 2.85 5.47 -6.68
N ALA A 211 3.94 5.89 -6.03
CA ALA A 211 3.99 6.06 -4.58
C ALA A 211 2.96 7.10 -4.10
N PHE A 212 2.82 8.21 -4.82
CA PHE A 212 1.84 9.25 -4.50
C PHE A 212 0.40 8.79 -4.73
N GLN A 213 0.09 8.14 -5.87
CA GLN A 213 -1.22 7.56 -6.16
C GLN A 213 -1.64 6.56 -5.08
N LEU A 214 -0.74 5.65 -4.72
CA LEU A 214 -1.00 4.66 -3.68
C LEU A 214 -1.22 5.32 -2.31
N THR A 215 -0.39 6.30 -1.96
CA THR A 215 -0.53 7.09 -0.71
C THR A 215 -1.87 7.80 -0.67
N SER A 216 -2.30 8.45 -1.77
CA SER A 216 -3.62 9.09 -1.89
C SER A 216 -4.76 8.09 -1.67
N MET A 217 -4.68 6.92 -2.28
CA MET A 217 -5.67 5.85 -2.08
C MET A 217 -5.67 5.33 -0.65
N MET A 218 -4.49 5.18 -0.01
CA MET A 218 -4.38 4.77 1.39
C MET A 218 -4.81 5.85 2.40
N GLN A 219 -4.77 7.14 2.04
CA GLN A 219 -5.44 8.18 2.82
C GLN A 219 -6.96 7.94 2.83
N GLY A 220 -7.54 7.49 1.71
CA GLY A 220 -8.95 7.10 1.65
C GLY A 220 -9.32 5.96 2.59
N VAL A 221 -8.42 5.01 2.87
CA VAL A 221 -8.64 3.95 3.88
C VAL A 221 -8.90 4.54 5.26
N VAL A 222 -8.17 5.61 5.61
CA VAL A 222 -8.31 6.32 6.89
C VAL A 222 -9.51 7.26 6.90
N GLN A 223 -9.74 7.99 5.81
CA GLN A 223 -10.79 9.00 5.74
C GLN A 223 -12.20 8.41 5.56
N ARG A 224 -12.34 7.35 4.78
CA ARG A 224 -13.63 6.80 4.32
C ARG A 224 -13.74 5.29 4.42
N GLY A 225 -12.59 4.60 4.56
CA GLY A 225 -12.48 3.16 4.48
C GLY A 225 -12.45 2.45 5.83
N THR A 226 -11.72 1.34 5.85
CA THR A 226 -11.70 0.38 6.97
C THR A 226 -11.07 0.89 8.27
N ALA A 227 -10.36 2.03 8.24
CA ALA A 227 -9.76 2.65 9.43
C ALA A 227 -10.43 3.96 9.86
N ARG A 228 -11.52 4.38 9.19
CA ARG A 228 -12.18 5.68 9.42
C ARG A 228 -12.54 5.96 10.88
N SER A 229 -13.07 4.97 11.59
CA SER A 229 -13.51 5.15 12.99
C SER A 229 -12.38 5.08 14.01
N ALA A 230 -11.18 4.65 13.59
CA ALA A 230 -10.06 4.38 14.49
C ALA A 230 -8.98 5.48 14.48
N ILE A 231 -8.88 6.23 13.39
CA ILE A 231 -7.83 7.23 13.19
C ILE A 231 -8.46 8.61 13.10
N ASN A 232 -8.05 9.50 14.00
CA ASN A 232 -8.45 10.90 14.02
C ASN A 232 -7.25 11.74 14.47
N LEU A 233 -6.49 12.25 13.50
CA LEU A 233 -5.24 13.01 13.74
C LEU A 233 -5.26 14.31 12.92
N PRO A 234 -4.62 15.38 13.42
CA PRO A 234 -4.64 16.71 12.78
C PRO A 234 -3.74 16.80 11.54
N VAL A 235 -3.07 15.72 11.16
CA VAL A 235 -2.21 15.64 9.97
C VAL A 235 -2.71 14.54 9.02
N PRO A 236 -2.44 14.64 7.71
CA PRO A 236 -2.77 13.58 6.76
C PRO A 236 -2.11 12.26 7.13
N ILE A 237 -2.90 11.19 7.18
CA ILE A 237 -2.45 9.83 7.44
C ILE A 237 -2.89 8.94 6.29
N ALA A 238 -1.97 8.13 5.81
CA ALA A 238 -2.24 7.01 4.92
C ALA A 238 -1.95 5.69 5.65
N GLY A 239 -2.67 4.63 5.33
CA GLY A 239 -2.43 3.35 5.99
C GLY A 239 -3.35 2.24 5.51
N LYS A 240 -3.13 1.05 6.04
CA LYS A 240 -3.92 -0.13 5.68
C LYS A 240 -4.15 -1.03 6.89
N THR A 241 -5.38 -1.46 7.05
CA THR A 241 -5.78 -2.50 8.01
C THR A 241 -5.44 -3.88 7.46
N GLY A 242 -5.01 -4.79 8.34
CA GLY A 242 -4.88 -6.20 8.07
C GLY A 242 -5.73 -7.00 9.06
N THR A 243 -6.39 -8.04 8.56
CA THR A 243 -7.10 -9.02 9.37
C THR A 243 -6.97 -10.35 8.65
N THR A 244 -6.44 -11.34 9.33
CA THR A 244 -6.30 -12.69 8.78
C THR A 244 -7.59 -13.47 8.92
N ASN A 245 -7.68 -14.61 8.25
CA ASN A 245 -8.81 -15.52 8.38
C ASN A 245 -9.05 -15.87 9.86
N ASP A 246 -10.32 -15.91 10.27
CA ASP A 246 -10.74 -16.12 11.65
C ASP A 246 -10.23 -15.07 12.65
N ALA A 247 -9.75 -13.93 12.16
CA ALA A 247 -9.13 -12.87 12.97
C ALA A 247 -8.09 -13.42 13.96
N LYS A 248 -7.16 -14.26 13.47
CA LYS A 248 -6.05 -14.79 14.29
C LYS A 248 -5.01 -13.73 14.56
N ASP A 249 -4.76 -12.87 13.56
CA ASP A 249 -3.90 -11.71 13.64
C ASP A 249 -4.61 -10.49 13.07
N VAL A 250 -4.44 -9.37 13.73
CA VAL A 250 -4.94 -8.07 13.29
C VAL A 250 -3.79 -7.08 13.19
N TRP A 251 -3.79 -6.27 12.14
CA TRP A 251 -2.73 -5.34 11.79
C TRP A 251 -3.28 -3.96 11.46
N PHE A 252 -2.49 -2.96 11.78
CA PHE A 252 -2.57 -1.65 11.16
C PHE A 252 -1.16 -1.15 10.90
N VAL A 253 -0.86 -0.79 9.65
CA VAL A 253 0.39 -0.10 9.28
C VAL A 253 -0.01 1.18 8.58
N GLY A 254 0.53 2.31 9.03
CA GLY A 254 0.20 3.62 8.49
C GLY A 254 1.32 4.62 8.69
N PHE A 255 1.19 5.75 8.03
CA PHE A 255 2.23 6.78 8.04
C PHE A 255 1.66 8.19 7.83
N SER A 256 2.37 9.17 8.38
CA SER A 256 2.36 10.57 7.97
C SER A 256 3.48 10.82 6.96
N SER A 257 3.68 12.06 6.55
CA SER A 257 4.84 12.44 5.71
C SER A 257 6.20 12.20 6.38
N ASN A 258 6.26 12.04 7.71
CA ASN A 258 7.50 11.98 8.47
C ASN A 258 7.71 10.66 9.22
N ILE A 259 6.63 10.01 9.65
CA ILE A 259 6.69 8.83 10.52
C ILE A 259 5.84 7.72 9.93
N VAL A 260 6.38 6.51 9.89
CA VAL A 260 5.63 5.27 9.69
C VAL A 260 5.55 4.52 11.01
N ALA A 261 4.38 3.94 11.30
CA ALA A 261 4.21 3.08 12.47
C ALA A 261 3.33 1.88 12.12
N GLY A 262 3.60 0.78 12.79
CA GLY A 262 2.84 -0.46 12.62
C GLY A 262 2.55 -1.12 13.96
N CYS A 263 1.40 -1.76 14.02
CA CYS A 263 0.94 -2.59 15.11
C CYS A 263 0.43 -3.91 14.56
N TYR A 264 0.76 -5.00 15.24
CA TYR A 264 -0.01 -6.22 15.10
C TYR A 264 -0.34 -6.81 16.48
N ILE A 265 -1.47 -7.49 16.56
CA ILE A 265 -1.91 -8.20 17.77
C ILE A 265 -2.43 -9.58 17.35
N GLY A 266 -2.00 -10.59 18.11
CA GLY A 266 -2.35 -12.00 17.93
C GLY A 266 -1.86 -12.84 19.10
N PHE A 267 -2.28 -14.09 19.16
CA PHE A 267 -1.74 -15.04 20.13
C PHE A 267 -0.44 -15.65 19.58
N ASP A 268 0.54 -15.94 20.45
CA ASP A 268 1.80 -16.60 20.03
C ASP A 268 1.52 -17.94 19.35
N THR A 269 0.58 -18.72 19.88
CA THR A 269 -0.02 -19.84 19.17
C THR A 269 -1.28 -19.35 18.47
N PRO A 270 -1.32 -19.32 17.12
CA PRO A 270 -2.42 -18.69 16.38
C PRO A 270 -3.79 -19.25 16.73
N ARG A 271 -4.66 -18.41 17.25
CA ARG A 271 -6.08 -18.69 17.50
C ARG A 271 -6.88 -17.40 17.33
N THR A 272 -8.18 -17.51 17.13
CA THR A 272 -9.05 -16.35 16.94
C THR A 272 -8.99 -15.37 18.11
N LEU A 273 -8.96 -14.08 17.78
CA LEU A 273 -9.09 -12.98 18.75
C LEU A 273 -10.55 -12.71 19.15
N GLY A 274 -11.48 -13.43 18.54
CA GLY A 274 -12.90 -13.32 18.82
C GLY A 274 -13.70 -12.64 17.71
N ARG A 275 -15.03 -12.70 17.87
CA ARG A 275 -15.97 -12.16 16.88
C ARG A 275 -15.84 -10.63 16.82
N GLY A 276 -15.71 -10.08 15.63
CA GLY A 276 -15.60 -8.63 15.40
C GLY A 276 -14.18 -8.06 15.55
N ALA A 277 -13.18 -8.88 15.90
CA ALA A 277 -11.79 -8.43 15.93
C ALA A 277 -11.32 -8.02 14.53
N SER A 278 -10.73 -6.84 14.41
CA SER A 278 -10.22 -6.29 13.15
C SER A 278 -9.03 -5.38 13.37
N GLY A 279 -8.22 -5.20 12.31
CA GLY A 279 -7.07 -4.30 12.36
C GLY A 279 -7.45 -2.87 12.70
N GLY A 280 -8.53 -2.36 12.12
CA GLY A 280 -9.05 -1.04 12.43
C GLY A 280 -9.53 -0.91 13.88
N GLY A 281 -10.22 -1.94 14.41
CA GLY A 281 -10.79 -1.90 15.77
C GLY A 281 -9.79 -2.10 16.90
N ILE A 282 -8.68 -2.81 16.68
CA ILE A 282 -7.70 -3.15 17.72
C ILE A 282 -6.38 -2.40 17.53
N CYS A 283 -5.72 -2.53 16.38
CA CYS A 283 -4.44 -1.88 16.11
C CYS A 283 -4.59 -0.40 15.74
N GLY A 284 -5.70 0.00 15.11
CA GLY A 284 -5.97 1.40 14.78
C GLY A 284 -5.90 2.34 15.97
N PRO A 285 -6.61 2.09 17.09
CA PRO A 285 -6.51 2.90 18.29
C PRO A 285 -5.11 2.98 18.90
N VAL A 286 -4.34 1.88 18.86
CA VAL A 286 -2.93 1.87 19.32
C VAL A 286 -2.08 2.81 18.48
N PHE A 287 -2.21 2.70 17.15
CA PHE A 287 -1.55 3.58 16.21
C PHE A 287 -1.96 5.06 16.45
N ASN A 288 -3.25 5.34 16.55
CA ASN A 288 -3.76 6.69 16.77
C ASN A 288 -3.22 7.32 18.05
N SER A 289 -3.22 6.57 19.15
CA SER A 289 -2.69 7.03 20.43
C SER A 289 -1.20 7.36 20.36
N PHE A 290 -0.39 6.50 19.75
CA PHE A 290 1.03 6.77 19.56
C PHE A 290 1.26 7.99 18.67
N MET A 291 0.60 8.04 17.52
CA MET A 291 0.81 9.11 16.55
C MET A 291 0.35 10.48 17.07
N SER A 292 -0.67 10.54 17.93
CA SER A 292 -1.12 11.81 18.54
C SER A 292 -0.02 12.51 19.34
N GLU A 293 0.88 11.75 19.95
CA GLU A 293 2.05 12.28 20.66
C GLU A 293 3.24 12.48 19.71
N ALA A 294 3.49 11.51 18.83
CA ALA A 294 4.65 11.53 17.95
C ALA A 294 4.64 12.72 16.97
N ILE A 295 3.48 13.08 16.42
CA ILE A 295 3.37 14.23 15.51
C ILE A 295 3.67 15.57 16.17
N GLN A 296 3.56 15.69 17.50
CA GLN A 296 3.95 16.90 18.21
C GLN A 296 5.46 17.13 18.17
N THR A 297 6.24 16.05 18.17
CA THR A 297 7.70 16.09 18.15
C THR A 297 8.25 16.07 16.72
N TYR A 298 7.70 15.21 15.87
CA TYR A 298 8.27 14.96 14.55
C TYR A 298 7.48 15.63 13.42
N GLY A 299 6.35 16.26 13.75
CA GLY A 299 5.51 16.95 12.78
C GLY A 299 4.79 16.00 11.83
N GLY A 300 4.34 16.55 10.74
CA GLY A 300 3.64 15.92 9.64
C GLY A 300 2.94 16.99 8.81
N GLY A 301 2.79 16.73 7.52
CA GLY A 301 2.17 17.68 6.60
C GLY A 301 1.53 16.96 5.42
N ALA A 302 1.15 17.73 4.41
CA ALA A 302 0.67 17.15 3.16
C ALA A 302 1.76 16.28 2.53
N PHE A 303 1.33 15.18 1.91
CA PHE A 303 2.22 14.37 1.08
C PHE A 303 2.59 15.16 -0.17
N ARG A 304 3.87 15.17 -0.50
CA ARG A 304 4.37 15.93 -1.65
C ARG A 304 4.01 15.22 -2.94
N ALA A 305 3.29 15.92 -3.81
CA ALA A 305 3.00 15.44 -5.15
C ALA A 305 4.25 15.57 -6.04
N PRO A 306 4.53 14.57 -6.89
CA PRO A 306 5.50 14.69 -7.97
C PRO A 306 5.10 15.76 -8.99
N GLU A 307 6.08 16.28 -9.73
CA GLU A 307 5.82 17.30 -10.77
C GLU A 307 5.01 16.75 -11.95
N ASP A 308 5.16 15.45 -12.25
CA ASP A 308 4.47 14.76 -13.35
C ASP A 308 3.00 14.39 -13.03
N CYS A 309 2.45 14.84 -11.90
CA CYS A 309 1.06 14.61 -11.54
C CYS A 309 0.11 15.58 -12.25
N GLN A 310 -0.83 15.04 -13.02
CA GLN A 310 -2.02 15.76 -13.47
C GLN A 310 -3.17 15.48 -12.52
N PHE A 311 -3.65 16.52 -11.82
CA PHE A 311 -4.72 16.38 -10.84
C PHE A 311 -6.09 16.50 -11.52
N ILE A 312 -6.87 15.42 -11.46
CA ILE A 312 -8.20 15.34 -12.08
C ILE A 312 -9.21 14.87 -11.03
N SER A 313 -10.37 15.56 -10.98
CA SER A 313 -11.47 15.15 -10.14
C SER A 313 -12.24 14.01 -10.79
N ILE A 314 -12.48 12.95 -10.00
CA ILE A 314 -13.25 11.78 -10.40
C ILE A 314 -14.37 11.48 -9.40
N ASP A 315 -15.42 10.82 -9.87
CA ASP A 315 -16.36 10.15 -8.98
C ASP A 315 -15.74 8.85 -8.44
N ARG A 316 -15.63 8.75 -7.12
CA ARG A 316 -14.93 7.61 -6.47
C ARG A 316 -15.64 6.26 -6.60
N PHE A 317 -16.90 6.23 -7.04
CA PHE A 317 -17.65 4.99 -7.24
C PHE A 317 -17.64 4.52 -8.68
N THR A 318 -17.65 5.46 -9.63
CA THR A 318 -17.68 5.14 -11.05
C THR A 318 -16.33 5.28 -11.73
N GLY A 319 -15.36 6.00 -11.12
CA GLY A 319 -14.08 6.34 -11.74
C GLY A 319 -14.21 7.39 -12.85
N ALA A 320 -15.41 7.88 -13.15
CA ALA A 320 -15.64 8.83 -14.22
C ALA A 320 -15.00 10.19 -13.91
N ARG A 321 -14.38 10.79 -14.92
CA ARG A 321 -13.87 12.15 -14.84
C ARG A 321 -15.03 13.12 -14.64
N LEU A 322 -14.86 14.05 -13.70
CA LEU A 322 -15.82 15.11 -13.41
C LEU A 322 -15.32 16.44 -13.96
N PRO A 323 -16.24 17.40 -14.23
CA PRO A 323 -15.86 18.76 -14.57
C PRO A 323 -14.99 19.42 -13.49
N ASP A 324 -14.11 20.33 -13.91
CA ASP A 324 -13.26 21.07 -13.00
C ASP A 324 -14.09 21.90 -12.01
N GLY A 325 -13.66 21.90 -10.74
CA GLY A 325 -14.32 22.65 -9.66
C GLY A 325 -15.55 21.98 -9.04
N VAL A 326 -15.97 20.79 -9.53
CA VAL A 326 -17.05 20.02 -8.89
C VAL A 326 -16.59 19.57 -7.49
N GLN A 327 -17.49 19.74 -6.50
CA GLN A 327 -17.29 19.33 -5.12
C GLN A 327 -18.42 18.41 -4.68
N GLY A 328 -18.15 17.52 -3.74
CA GLY A 328 -19.15 16.59 -3.18
C GLY A 328 -18.50 15.44 -2.41
N GLU A 329 -19.28 14.71 -1.64
CA GLU A 329 -18.80 13.57 -0.84
C GLU A 329 -18.20 12.43 -1.68
N ASN A 330 -18.62 12.33 -2.93
CA ASN A 330 -18.17 11.30 -3.86
C ASN A 330 -17.04 11.78 -4.78
N VAL A 331 -16.67 13.04 -4.69
CA VAL A 331 -15.62 13.63 -5.51
C VAL A 331 -14.27 13.40 -4.82
N VAL A 332 -13.31 12.87 -5.57
CA VAL A 332 -11.93 12.77 -5.16
C VAL A 332 -11.01 13.28 -6.27
N THR A 333 -9.97 14.00 -5.87
CA THR A 333 -8.95 14.47 -6.80
C THR A 333 -7.80 13.50 -6.79
N GLU A 334 -7.47 12.97 -7.97
CA GLU A 334 -6.42 11.98 -8.17
C GLU A 334 -5.29 12.53 -9.04
N CYS A 335 -4.10 12.01 -8.79
CA CYS A 335 -2.96 12.20 -9.66
C CYS A 335 -3.00 11.16 -10.79
N PHE A 336 -2.90 11.61 -12.02
CA PHE A 336 -2.74 10.77 -13.21
C PHE A 336 -1.44 11.10 -13.91
N ARG A 337 -0.82 10.10 -14.53
CA ARG A 337 0.24 10.34 -15.51
C ARG A 337 -0.37 10.82 -16.81
N GLU A 338 0.41 11.51 -17.60
CA GLU A 338 0.02 11.87 -18.96
C GLU A 338 -0.38 10.62 -19.76
N GLY A 339 -1.58 10.63 -20.33
CA GLY A 339 -2.14 9.50 -21.10
C GLY A 339 -2.84 8.42 -20.25
N GLU A 340 -2.89 8.56 -18.92
CA GLU A 340 -3.63 7.64 -18.03
C GLU A 340 -4.94 8.26 -17.48
N GLU A 341 -5.33 9.43 -17.98
CA GLU A 341 -6.50 10.17 -17.52
C GLU A 341 -7.79 9.41 -17.84
N PRO A 342 -8.77 9.36 -16.93
CA PRO A 342 -10.06 8.75 -17.21
C PRO A 342 -10.81 9.54 -18.29
N ILE A 343 -11.48 8.82 -19.19
CA ILE A 343 -12.24 9.41 -20.28
C ILE A 343 -13.48 10.14 -19.70
N PHE A 344 -13.73 11.35 -20.19
CA PHE A 344 -14.85 12.16 -19.75
C PHE A 344 -16.20 11.53 -20.15
N GLY A 345 -17.10 11.36 -19.17
CA GLY A 345 -18.48 10.95 -19.42
C GLY A 345 -18.72 9.46 -19.68
N ILE A 346 -17.69 8.60 -19.58
CA ILE A 346 -17.92 7.15 -19.63
C ILE A 346 -18.24 6.64 -18.23
N THR A 347 -19.51 6.31 -18.02
CA THR A 347 -19.95 5.48 -16.91
C THR A 347 -20.05 4.04 -17.40
N PHE A 348 -19.54 3.10 -16.62
CA PHE A 348 -19.70 1.68 -16.89
C PHE A 348 -21.15 1.29 -16.56
N ASP A 349 -22.02 1.26 -17.55
CA ASP A 349 -23.40 0.81 -17.43
C ASP A 349 -23.42 -0.72 -17.54
N GLY A 350 -23.12 -1.35 -16.40
CA GLY A 350 -22.62 -2.70 -16.32
C GLY A 350 -23.59 -3.81 -16.70
N GLY A 351 -23.34 -4.45 -17.80
CA GLY A 351 -23.62 -5.88 -17.94
C GLY A 351 -22.66 -6.67 -17.05
N PHE A 352 -23.17 -7.46 -16.11
CA PHE A 352 -22.33 -8.32 -15.29
C PHE A 352 -21.79 -9.47 -16.13
N ALA A 353 -20.47 -9.50 -16.38
CA ALA A 353 -19.78 -10.70 -16.73
C ALA A 353 -19.36 -11.40 -15.43
N MET A 354 -19.78 -12.63 -15.25
CA MET A 354 -19.44 -13.46 -14.09
C MET A 354 -18.37 -14.45 -14.52
N GLY A 355 -17.22 -14.45 -13.85
CA GLY A 355 -16.17 -15.43 -14.15
C GLY A 355 -14.75 -14.94 -13.87
N SER A 356 -13.78 -15.85 -13.95
CA SER A 356 -12.35 -15.58 -13.79
C SER A 356 -11.71 -14.87 -14.99
N ASP A 357 -12.42 -14.82 -16.09
CA ASP A 357 -12.00 -14.30 -17.40
C ASP A 357 -12.50 -12.87 -17.67
N VAL A 358 -13.10 -12.22 -16.67
CA VAL A 358 -13.52 -10.80 -16.81
C VAL A 358 -12.29 -9.91 -16.86
N PRO A 359 -12.02 -9.24 -17.99
CA PRO A 359 -10.87 -8.38 -18.13
C PRO A 359 -11.01 -7.12 -17.27
N LEU A 360 -9.87 -6.54 -16.86
CA LEU A 360 -9.85 -5.23 -16.24
C LEU A 360 -10.09 -4.17 -17.31
N PHE A 361 -11.01 -3.23 -17.03
CA PHE A 361 -11.25 -2.09 -17.92
C PHE A 361 -10.24 -0.98 -17.60
N ARG A 362 -9.49 -0.55 -18.59
CA ARG A 362 -8.60 0.60 -18.53
C ARG A 362 -9.27 1.78 -19.23
N GLY A 363 -9.46 2.89 -18.50
CA GLY A 363 -9.83 4.16 -19.11
C GLY A 363 -8.56 4.77 -19.74
N GLY A 364 -8.59 5.05 -21.05
CA GLY A 364 -7.47 5.65 -21.78
C GLY A 364 -7.06 4.80 -22.99
N ALA A 365 -7.10 5.41 -24.17
CA ALA A 365 -6.61 4.80 -25.39
C ALA A 365 -5.09 4.89 -25.39
N ASP A 366 -4.43 3.83 -25.37
CA ASP A 366 -3.25 3.40 -26.10
C ASP A 366 -2.55 2.28 -25.33
N GLU A 367 -2.29 1.22 -26.06
CA GLU A 367 -1.62 0.00 -25.60
C GLU A 367 -0.13 0.28 -25.29
N THR A 368 0.14 1.00 -24.22
CA THR A 368 1.53 1.12 -23.75
C THR A 368 1.91 -0.16 -23.03
N ILE A 369 2.53 -1.05 -23.77
CA ILE A 369 3.25 -2.19 -23.22
C ILE A 369 4.34 -1.64 -22.30
N LYS A 370 4.24 -1.87 -20.99
CA LYS A 370 5.29 -1.49 -20.03
C LYS A 370 6.16 -2.69 -19.70
N THR A 371 7.46 -2.46 -19.68
CA THR A 371 8.44 -3.46 -19.24
C THR A 371 8.78 -3.22 -17.78
N ILE A 372 8.56 -4.22 -16.94
CA ILE A 372 8.82 -4.18 -15.49
C ILE A 372 9.96 -5.14 -15.17
N GLN A 373 10.86 -4.73 -14.31
CA GLN A 373 11.96 -5.56 -13.85
C GLN A 373 11.49 -6.50 -12.74
N LYS A 374 11.71 -7.81 -12.92
CA LYS A 374 11.44 -8.85 -11.92
C LYS A 374 12.55 -8.93 -10.89
N SER A 375 12.29 -9.60 -9.78
CA SER A 375 13.25 -9.84 -8.69
C SER A 375 14.49 -10.64 -9.13
N ASP A 376 14.41 -11.45 -10.19
CA ASP A 376 15.50 -12.22 -10.77
C ASP A 376 16.34 -11.42 -11.78
N GLY A 377 16.06 -10.11 -11.93
CA GLY A 377 16.74 -9.22 -12.88
C GLY A 377 16.23 -9.33 -14.33
N THR A 378 15.29 -10.24 -14.61
CA THR A 378 14.64 -10.33 -15.91
C THR A 378 13.54 -9.28 -16.06
N THR A 379 13.14 -8.99 -17.28
CA THR A 379 12.05 -8.08 -17.58
C THR A 379 10.78 -8.84 -17.89
N ALA A 380 9.63 -8.34 -17.43
CA ALA A 380 8.31 -8.80 -17.84
C ALA A 380 7.58 -7.66 -18.55
N THR A 381 6.83 -8.01 -19.57
CA THR A 381 6.02 -7.08 -20.33
C THR A 381 4.59 -7.17 -19.83
N VAL A 382 4.02 -6.04 -19.37
CA VAL A 382 2.67 -5.94 -18.82
C VAL A 382 1.89 -4.91 -19.61
N GLY A 383 0.66 -5.25 -19.98
CA GLY A 383 -0.22 -4.38 -20.76
C GLY A 383 -0.35 -4.87 -22.22
N GLY A 384 -1.52 -4.71 -22.82
CA GLY A 384 -1.75 -4.98 -24.23
C GLY A 384 -2.90 -5.92 -24.59
N GLN A 385 -3.69 -6.42 -23.64
CA GLN A 385 -4.83 -7.25 -23.98
C GLN A 385 -6.09 -6.92 -23.18
N ALA A 386 -6.60 -5.73 -23.29
CA ALA A 386 -8.01 -5.47 -23.03
C ALA A 386 -8.48 -4.34 -23.95
N SER A 387 -8.57 -4.60 -25.24
CA SER A 387 -9.25 -3.67 -26.14
C SER A 387 -10.77 -3.81 -25.92
N ALA A 388 -11.51 -2.70 -26.00
CA ALA A 388 -12.98 -2.69 -25.95
C ALA A 388 -13.63 -3.61 -27.01
N GLY A 389 -12.88 -4.05 -28.02
CA GLY A 389 -13.29 -5.03 -29.01
C GLY A 389 -13.42 -6.47 -28.50
N ALA A 390 -12.73 -6.83 -27.41
CA ALA A 390 -12.82 -8.17 -26.83
C ALA A 390 -14.12 -8.40 -26.03
N LEU A 391 -14.79 -7.33 -25.62
CA LEU A 391 -16.08 -7.41 -24.90
C LEU A 391 -17.28 -7.80 -25.81
N GLY A 392 -17.11 -7.72 -27.14
CA GLY A 392 -18.15 -8.00 -28.12
C GLY A 392 -18.24 -9.45 -28.63
N SER A 393 -17.27 -10.31 -28.28
CA SER A 393 -17.18 -11.67 -28.81
C SER A 393 -17.31 -12.80 -27.77
N GLY A 394 -17.68 -12.48 -26.54
CA GLY A 394 -18.01 -13.46 -25.52
C GLY A 394 -19.31 -14.18 -25.87
N GLY A 395 -19.17 -15.29 -26.58
CA GLY A 395 -20.31 -16.17 -26.89
C GLY A 395 -20.96 -16.64 -25.60
N LEU A 396 -22.26 -16.44 -25.52
CA LEU A 396 -23.15 -17.15 -24.63
C LEU A 396 -22.99 -18.66 -24.84
N TYR A 397 -22.49 -19.39 -23.87
CA TYR A 397 -22.83 -20.76 -23.58
C TYR A 397 -22.87 -20.97 -22.07
#